data_befa161589a59b56bfe8e907d23d399d
#
_entry.id   befa161589a59b56bfe8e907d23d399d
#
_cell.length_a   1.000
_cell.length_b   1.000
_cell.length_c   1.000
_cell.angle_alpha   90.00
_cell.angle_beta   90.00
_cell.angle_gamma   90.00
#
_symmetry.space_group_name_H-M   'P 1'
#
loop_
_entity.id
_entity.type
_entity.pdbx_description
1 polymer ?
#
loop_
_entity_poly.entity_id
_entity_poly.type
_entity_poly.pdbx_seq_one_letter_code
_entity_poly.pdbx_strand_id
1 'polypeptide(L)'
;MSLTMGPNTGLLTNGAPGEGHYNELMRLLRWDDFLRQPVVKGRVAALPASGQVEGDTYIFTGSGANQNRIARWWATGASTPIWEYMPPRLGWRVQVANEATPAGQVKTYEFGASGWTELVGGMADAPSDGKPYARESGAWAELGSAAKSALNVLPFM
;
A
#
# COMPACT_ATOMS: atom_id res chain seq x y z
N MET A 1 -13.43 29.81 -8.27
CA MET A 1 -14.13 28.52 -8.15
C MET A 1 -13.36 27.59 -7.21
N SER A 2 -14.05 26.81 -6.39
CA SER A 2 -13.39 25.78 -5.58
C SER A 2 -13.07 24.59 -6.45
N LEU A 3 -11.83 24.12 -6.48
CA LEU A 3 -11.44 22.89 -7.15
C LEU A 3 -12.03 21.69 -6.38
N THR A 4 -12.66 20.78 -7.11
CA THR A 4 -13.30 19.60 -6.51
C THR A 4 -12.40 18.38 -6.72
N MET A 5 -12.19 17.62 -5.66
CA MET A 5 -11.41 16.38 -5.72
C MET A 5 -12.30 15.21 -6.14
N GLY A 6 -11.77 14.37 -7.02
CA GLY A 6 -12.44 13.14 -7.42
C GLY A 6 -12.64 12.19 -6.22
N PRO A 7 -13.78 11.49 -6.15
CA PRO A 7 -14.16 10.71 -4.96
C PRO A 7 -13.25 9.50 -4.73
N ASN A 8 -12.72 8.90 -5.80
CA ASN A 8 -11.93 7.67 -5.70
C ASN A 8 -10.42 7.92 -5.64
N THR A 9 -9.91 8.82 -6.48
CA THR A 9 -8.47 9.06 -6.59
C THR A 9 -7.99 10.24 -5.76
N GLY A 10 -8.90 11.13 -5.36
CA GLY A 10 -8.53 12.37 -4.67
C GLY A 10 -7.87 13.39 -5.60
N LEU A 11 -7.89 13.17 -6.91
CA LEU A 11 -7.37 14.11 -7.90
C LEU A 11 -8.39 15.20 -8.20
N LEU A 12 -7.91 16.38 -8.58
CA LEU A 12 -8.79 17.48 -8.98
C LEU A 12 -9.53 17.13 -10.27
N THR A 13 -10.82 17.34 -10.29
CA THR A 13 -11.71 16.94 -11.40
C THR A 13 -12.34 18.11 -12.13
N ASN A 14 -12.17 19.33 -11.64
CA ASN A 14 -12.67 20.53 -12.28
C ASN A 14 -11.67 21.68 -12.16
N GLY A 15 -11.61 22.49 -13.17
CA GLY A 15 -10.84 23.73 -13.24
C GLY A 15 -11.47 24.66 -14.26
N ALA A 16 -11.39 25.98 -14.02
CA ALA A 16 -11.83 26.97 -15.00
C ALA A 16 -10.76 27.18 -16.08
N PRO A 17 -11.14 27.49 -17.33
CA PRO A 17 -10.18 27.81 -18.39
C PRO A 17 -9.22 28.95 -17.96
N GLY A 18 -7.90 28.73 -18.13
CA GLY A 18 -6.87 29.71 -17.79
C GLY A 18 -6.31 29.66 -16.37
N GLU A 19 -6.81 28.80 -15.47
CA GLU A 19 -6.35 28.68 -14.09
C GLU A 19 -5.20 27.66 -13.93
N GLY A 20 -4.04 27.93 -14.46
CA GLY A 20 -2.84 27.10 -14.18
C GLY A 20 -2.96 25.63 -14.60
N HIS A 21 -3.85 25.33 -15.55
CA HIS A 21 -4.20 23.97 -15.97
C HIS A 21 -3.01 23.09 -16.31
N TYR A 22 -1.96 23.68 -16.89
CA TYR A 22 -0.78 22.91 -17.25
C TYR A 22 -0.09 22.32 -16.00
N ASN A 23 0.13 23.12 -14.98
CA ASN A 23 0.77 22.66 -13.75
C ASN A 23 -0.08 21.62 -13.02
N GLU A 24 -1.41 21.83 -13.01
CA GLU A 24 -2.32 20.89 -12.40
C GLU A 24 -2.40 19.57 -13.20
N LEU A 25 -2.45 19.65 -14.54
CA LEU A 25 -2.40 18.46 -15.39
C LEU A 25 -1.11 17.66 -15.16
N MET A 26 0.05 18.33 -15.10
CA MET A 26 1.33 17.66 -14.83
C MET A 26 1.37 17.04 -13.43
N ARG A 27 0.76 17.71 -12.44
CA ARG A 27 0.58 17.16 -11.10
C ARG A 27 -0.29 15.90 -11.14
N LEU A 28 -1.42 15.93 -11.83
CA LEU A 28 -2.33 14.78 -11.99
C LEU A 28 -1.64 13.59 -12.67
N LEU A 29 -0.89 13.84 -13.74
CA LEU A 29 -0.16 12.78 -14.46
C LEU A 29 0.89 12.10 -13.58
N ARG A 30 1.60 12.85 -12.72
CA ARG A 30 2.56 12.28 -11.79
C ARG A 30 1.91 11.37 -10.75
N TRP A 31 0.73 11.79 -10.25
CA TRP A 31 -0.02 10.96 -9.30
C TRP A 31 -0.68 9.76 -9.99
N ASP A 32 -1.13 9.90 -11.25
CA ASP A 32 -1.65 8.77 -12.03
C ASP A 32 -0.58 7.69 -12.23
N ASP A 33 0.64 8.10 -12.57
CA ASP A 33 1.79 7.20 -12.67
C ASP A 33 2.03 6.41 -11.36
N PHE A 34 2.04 7.09 -10.22
CA PHE A 34 2.15 6.42 -8.91
C PHE A 34 0.97 5.48 -8.65
N LEU A 35 -0.25 5.89 -8.95
CA LEU A 35 -1.45 5.08 -8.67
C LEU A 35 -1.56 3.81 -9.52
N ARG A 36 -0.87 3.75 -10.66
CA ARG A 36 -0.79 2.53 -11.49
C ARG A 36 0.10 1.45 -10.87
N GLN A 37 1.16 1.87 -10.17
CA GLN A 37 2.04 0.98 -9.41
C GLN A 37 2.33 1.61 -8.04
N PRO A 38 1.44 1.48 -7.08
CA PRO A 38 1.54 2.18 -5.80
C PRO A 38 2.59 1.52 -4.89
N VAL A 39 3.87 1.77 -5.20
CA VAL A 39 5.01 1.34 -4.40
C VAL A 39 5.63 2.55 -3.72
N VAL A 40 5.79 2.49 -2.41
CA VAL A 40 6.50 3.49 -1.62
C VAL A 40 7.84 2.93 -1.12
N LYS A 41 8.85 3.79 -0.98
CA LYS A 41 10.17 3.38 -0.48
C LYS A 41 10.10 2.90 0.98
N GLY A 42 9.20 3.50 1.77
CA GLY A 42 9.09 3.17 3.18
C GLY A 42 7.97 3.93 3.89
N ARG A 43 7.84 3.64 5.19
CA ARG A 43 7.00 4.39 6.12
C ARG A 43 7.91 5.16 7.06
N VAL A 44 7.77 6.48 7.15
CA VAL A 44 8.71 7.34 7.86
C VAL A 44 8.00 8.40 8.70
N ALA A 45 8.50 8.63 9.91
CA ALA A 45 8.01 9.72 10.77
C ALA A 45 8.60 11.09 10.40
N ALA A 46 9.76 11.08 9.70
CA ALA A 46 10.39 12.27 9.14
C ALA A 46 10.83 11.97 7.71
N LEU A 47 10.51 12.85 6.77
CA LEU A 47 10.94 12.71 5.38
C LEU A 47 12.44 13.01 5.25
N PRO A 48 13.15 12.35 4.31
CA PRO A 48 14.55 12.64 4.03
C PRO A 48 14.76 14.14 3.75
N ALA A 49 15.80 14.71 4.37
CA ALA A 49 16.17 16.13 4.16
C ALA A 49 17.11 16.33 2.98
N SER A 50 17.75 15.26 2.49
CA SER A 50 18.69 15.29 1.36
C SER A 50 18.72 13.94 0.64
N GLY A 51 19.28 13.92 -0.56
CA GLY A 51 19.45 12.70 -1.36
C GLY A 51 18.16 12.19 -2.02
N GLN A 52 17.11 13.00 -2.05
CA GLN A 52 15.85 12.66 -2.70
C GLN A 52 16.05 12.63 -4.23
N VAL A 53 15.38 11.69 -4.87
CA VAL A 53 15.28 11.56 -6.31
C VAL A 53 13.83 11.86 -6.74
N GLU A 54 13.66 12.44 -7.91
CA GLU A 54 12.32 12.68 -8.49
C GLU A 54 11.48 11.41 -8.45
N GLY A 55 10.27 11.53 -7.87
CA GLY A 55 9.36 10.41 -7.71
C GLY A 55 9.51 9.60 -6.42
N ASP A 56 10.51 9.89 -5.58
CA ASP A 56 10.62 9.26 -4.27
C ASP A 56 9.33 9.40 -3.48
N THR A 57 8.78 8.29 -3.03
CA THR A 57 7.45 8.25 -2.40
C THR A 57 7.51 7.50 -1.08
N TYR A 58 6.84 8.04 -0.05
CA TYR A 58 6.77 7.48 1.30
C TYR A 58 5.37 7.58 1.88
N ILE A 59 5.02 6.69 2.81
CA ILE A 59 3.93 6.94 3.75
C ILE A 59 4.49 7.77 4.89
N PHE A 60 3.96 8.99 5.07
CA PHE A 60 4.35 9.83 6.20
C PHE A 60 3.57 9.44 7.46
N THR A 61 4.28 8.92 8.46
CA THR A 61 3.70 8.47 9.73
C THR A 61 3.87 9.48 10.86
N GLY A 62 4.60 10.59 10.63
CA GLY A 62 4.77 11.65 11.61
C GLY A 62 3.44 12.31 11.97
N SER A 63 3.40 12.91 13.17
CA SER A 63 2.21 13.60 13.67
C SER A 63 1.89 14.89 12.87
N GLY A 64 0.65 15.35 12.97
CA GLY A 64 0.19 16.60 12.38
C GLY A 64 -0.71 16.41 11.14
N ALA A 65 -0.97 17.50 10.42
CA ALA A 65 -1.93 17.55 9.32
C ALA A 65 -1.62 16.61 8.14
N ASN A 66 -0.38 16.17 8.00
CA ASN A 66 0.07 15.28 6.93
C ASN A 66 0.23 13.82 7.38
N GLN A 67 -0.14 13.49 8.61
CA GLN A 67 -0.10 12.12 9.12
C GLN A 67 -0.89 11.17 8.20
N ASN A 68 -0.31 10.00 7.94
CA ASN A 68 -0.86 8.97 7.07
C ASN A 68 -1.01 9.35 5.58
N ARG A 69 -0.54 10.52 5.15
CA ARG A 69 -0.53 10.88 3.74
C ARG A 69 0.61 10.21 3.00
N ILE A 70 0.43 10.06 1.69
CA ILE A 70 1.50 9.68 0.79
C ILE A 70 2.26 10.95 0.44
N ALA A 71 3.56 10.98 0.74
CA ALA A 71 4.46 12.07 0.41
C ALA A 71 5.30 11.68 -0.81
N ARG A 72 5.31 12.51 -1.85
CA ARG A 72 6.13 12.32 -3.06
C ARG A 72 7.06 13.52 -3.27
N TRP A 73 8.34 13.24 -3.55
CA TRP A 73 9.31 14.27 -3.88
C TRP A 73 9.17 14.74 -5.31
N TRP A 74 9.13 16.04 -5.47
CA TRP A 74 9.09 16.69 -6.78
C TRP A 74 10.16 17.77 -6.86
N ALA A 75 11.13 17.54 -7.74
CA ALA A 75 12.23 18.46 -8.04
C ALA A 75 12.11 19.07 -9.45
N THR A 76 11.68 18.27 -10.43
CA THR A 76 11.69 18.67 -11.85
C THR A 76 10.57 19.66 -12.15
N GLY A 77 10.94 20.83 -12.68
CA GLY A 77 10.02 21.88 -13.08
C GLY A 77 9.45 22.70 -11.92
N ALA A 78 9.84 22.41 -10.69
CA ALA A 78 9.52 23.26 -9.54
C ALA A 78 10.57 24.37 -9.39
N SER A 79 10.14 25.59 -9.09
CA SER A 79 11.06 26.67 -8.70
C SER A 79 11.79 26.34 -7.40
N THR A 80 11.18 25.56 -6.55
CA THR A 80 11.77 24.98 -5.34
C THR A 80 11.32 23.54 -5.21
N PRO A 81 12.23 22.55 -5.08
CA PRO A 81 11.87 21.18 -4.83
C PRO A 81 11.07 21.03 -3.55
N ILE A 82 10.00 20.23 -3.58
CA ILE A 82 9.08 20.08 -2.46
C ILE A 82 8.62 18.63 -2.29
N TRP A 83 8.22 18.30 -1.05
CA TRP A 83 7.37 17.16 -0.75
C TRP A 83 5.91 17.52 -1.01
N GLU A 84 5.30 16.84 -1.95
CA GLU A 84 3.87 16.95 -2.22
C GLU A 84 3.13 15.84 -1.47
N TYR A 85 1.99 16.18 -0.83
CA TYR A 85 1.23 15.23 -0.02
C TYR A 85 -0.12 14.93 -0.65
N MET A 86 -0.45 13.65 -0.76
CA MET A 86 -1.75 13.18 -1.18
C MET A 86 -2.46 12.46 -0.04
N PRO A 87 -3.68 12.89 0.33
CA PRO A 87 -4.49 12.16 1.31
C PRO A 87 -4.98 10.85 0.68
N PRO A 88 -4.72 9.70 1.32
CA PRO A 88 -5.22 8.43 0.82
C PRO A 88 -6.74 8.34 0.98
N ARG A 89 -7.37 7.45 0.22
CA ARG A 89 -8.78 7.10 0.33
C ARG A 89 -8.94 5.71 0.94
N LEU A 90 -10.07 5.46 1.58
CA LEU A 90 -10.40 4.14 2.12
C LEU A 90 -10.27 3.06 1.04
N GLY A 91 -9.60 1.97 1.39
CA GLY A 91 -9.35 0.86 0.48
C GLY A 91 -8.14 1.04 -0.44
N TRP A 92 -7.43 2.18 -0.39
CA TRP A 92 -6.17 2.31 -1.15
C TRP A 92 -5.14 1.34 -0.62
N ARG A 93 -4.41 0.73 -1.55
CA ARG A 93 -3.34 -0.22 -1.24
C ARG A 93 -2.01 0.26 -1.77
N VAL A 94 -0.97 0.07 -0.99
CA VAL A 94 0.42 0.36 -1.39
C VAL A 94 1.35 -0.75 -0.94
N GLN A 95 2.40 -0.99 -1.74
CA GLN A 95 3.52 -1.85 -1.34
C GLN A 95 4.61 -0.99 -0.70
N VAL A 96 5.26 -1.51 0.35
CA VAL A 96 6.33 -0.81 1.07
C VAL A 96 7.65 -1.51 0.80
N ALA A 97 8.47 -0.95 -0.10
CA ALA A 97 9.64 -1.61 -0.68
C ALA A 97 10.71 -2.01 0.36
N ASN A 98 10.87 -1.24 1.43
CA ASN A 98 11.84 -1.55 2.48
C ASN A 98 11.30 -2.48 3.58
N GLU A 99 10.08 -2.99 3.44
CA GLU A 99 9.48 -3.90 4.38
C GLU A 99 9.16 -5.23 3.70
N ALA A 100 9.72 -6.32 4.23
CA ALA A 100 9.49 -7.66 3.70
C ALA A 100 8.75 -8.53 4.72
N THR A 101 7.96 -9.48 4.22
CA THR A 101 7.44 -10.59 5.01
C THR A 101 8.55 -11.58 5.34
N PRO A 102 8.36 -12.50 6.30
CA PRO A 102 9.33 -13.57 6.56
C PRO A 102 9.65 -14.42 5.33
N ALA A 103 8.74 -14.50 4.35
CA ALA A 103 8.96 -15.18 3.07
C ALA A 103 9.67 -14.32 2.02
N GLY A 104 10.14 -13.13 2.36
CA GLY A 104 10.86 -12.21 1.47
C GLY A 104 9.97 -11.42 0.50
N GLN A 105 8.65 -11.51 0.62
CA GLN A 105 7.72 -10.72 -0.19
C GLN A 105 7.59 -9.30 0.36
N VAL A 106 7.44 -8.32 -0.52
CA VAL A 106 7.18 -6.93 -0.13
C VAL A 106 5.84 -6.83 0.59
N LYS A 107 5.82 -6.14 1.72
CA LYS A 107 4.57 -5.93 2.48
C LYS A 107 3.62 -4.99 1.76
N THR A 108 2.34 -5.32 1.83
CA THR A 108 1.26 -4.48 1.30
C THR A 108 0.44 -3.91 2.46
N TYR A 109 0.07 -2.65 2.35
CA TYR A 109 -0.76 -1.95 3.32
C TYR A 109 -2.04 -1.46 2.66
N GLU A 110 -3.14 -1.50 3.40
CA GLU A 110 -4.42 -0.91 3.01
C GLU A 110 -4.77 0.24 3.94
N PHE A 111 -5.29 1.32 3.37
CA PHE A 111 -5.74 2.47 4.14
C PHE A 111 -7.18 2.27 4.61
N GLY A 112 -7.35 2.15 5.91
CA GLY A 112 -8.63 2.00 6.61
C GLY A 112 -9.00 3.23 7.44
N ALA A 113 -10.07 3.11 8.23
CA ALA A 113 -10.56 4.19 9.09
C ALA A 113 -9.55 4.64 10.16
N SER A 114 -8.67 3.74 10.61
CA SER A 114 -7.63 4.02 11.62
C SER A 114 -6.25 4.30 11.02
N GLY A 115 -6.13 4.39 9.69
CA GLY A 115 -4.86 4.58 9.00
C GLY A 115 -4.41 3.36 8.20
N TRP A 116 -3.10 3.27 7.93
CA TRP A 116 -2.50 2.18 7.16
C TRP A 116 -2.33 0.92 8.00
N THR A 117 -2.95 -0.17 7.56
CA THR A 117 -2.88 -1.49 8.19
C THR A 117 -2.23 -2.47 7.23
N GLU A 118 -1.28 -3.26 7.72
CA GLU A 118 -0.65 -4.31 6.92
C GLU A 118 -1.71 -5.33 6.48
N LEU A 119 -1.80 -5.55 5.18
CA LEU A 119 -2.50 -6.70 4.64
C LEU A 119 -1.60 -7.91 4.82
N VAL A 120 -1.83 -8.65 5.86
CA VAL A 120 -1.21 -9.96 6.01
C VAL A 120 -1.74 -10.84 4.88
N GLY A 121 -1.03 -10.80 3.76
CA GLY A 121 -1.37 -11.55 2.55
C GLY A 121 -1.11 -13.02 2.75
N GLY A 122 -2.08 -13.81 2.35
CA GLY A 122 -1.92 -15.25 2.32
C GLY A 122 -2.27 -15.93 3.64
N MET A 123 -2.95 -17.02 3.52
CA MET A 123 -3.01 -18.00 4.60
C MET A 123 -1.59 -18.48 4.84
N ALA A 124 -1.07 -18.34 6.07
CA ALA A 124 0.17 -19.02 6.42
C ALA A 124 0.09 -20.47 5.94
N ASP A 125 1.12 -20.93 5.26
CA ASP A 125 1.20 -22.34 4.90
C ASP A 125 1.13 -23.20 6.15
N ALA A 126 0.65 -24.43 5.98
CA ALA A 126 0.70 -25.41 7.06
C ALA A 126 2.13 -25.53 7.58
N PRO A 127 2.33 -25.75 8.89
CA PRO A 127 3.67 -26.00 9.42
C PRO A 127 4.38 -27.13 8.66
N SER A 128 5.63 -26.92 8.26
CA SER A 128 6.42 -27.89 7.48
C SER A 128 7.15 -28.90 8.39
N ASP A 129 6.46 -29.41 9.40
CA ASP A 129 6.97 -30.37 10.38
C ASP A 129 6.66 -31.84 10.00
N GLY A 130 6.15 -32.06 8.80
CA GLY A 130 5.79 -33.38 8.28
C GLY A 130 4.49 -33.96 8.82
N LYS A 131 3.71 -33.18 9.58
CA LYS A 131 2.41 -33.59 10.09
C LYS A 131 1.30 -33.19 9.15
N PRO A 132 0.19 -33.96 9.08
CA PRO A 132 -0.98 -33.55 8.32
C PRO A 132 -1.79 -32.51 9.08
N TYR A 133 -2.18 -31.45 8.38
CA TYR A 133 -2.98 -30.36 8.91
C TYR A 133 -4.26 -30.16 8.09
N ALA A 134 -5.32 -29.74 8.77
CA ALA A 134 -6.54 -29.21 8.14
C ALA A 134 -6.81 -27.79 8.62
N ARG A 135 -7.58 -27.06 7.84
CA ARG A 135 -7.98 -25.71 8.24
C ARG A 135 -9.24 -25.74 9.06
N GLU A 136 -9.17 -25.13 10.24
CA GLU A 136 -10.31 -24.98 11.13
C GLU A 136 -10.36 -23.53 11.64
N SER A 137 -11.50 -22.86 11.41
CA SER A 137 -11.74 -21.48 11.88
C SER A 137 -10.63 -20.47 11.54
N GLY A 138 -10.00 -20.62 10.36
CA GLY A 138 -8.96 -19.70 9.88
C GLY A 138 -7.53 -20.03 10.33
N ALA A 139 -7.33 -21.05 11.14
CA ALA A 139 -6.03 -21.56 11.58
C ALA A 139 -5.75 -22.96 11.06
N TRP A 140 -4.47 -23.39 11.08
CA TRP A 140 -4.10 -24.77 10.81
C TRP A 140 -4.20 -25.60 12.08
N ALA A 141 -4.99 -26.68 12.05
CA ALA A 141 -5.10 -27.64 13.14
C ALA A 141 -4.49 -28.99 12.71
N GLU A 142 -3.65 -29.59 13.55
CA GLU A 142 -3.12 -30.93 13.30
C GLU A 142 -4.25 -31.97 13.25
N LEU A 143 -4.28 -32.78 12.19
CA LEU A 143 -5.27 -33.84 12.08
C LEU A 143 -5.00 -34.93 13.13
N GLY A 144 -5.95 -35.17 13.99
CA GLY A 144 -5.91 -36.25 14.97
C GLY A 144 -5.78 -37.63 14.31
N SER A 145 -5.34 -38.62 15.07
CA SER A 145 -5.08 -40.00 14.58
C SER A 145 -6.29 -40.65 13.91
N ALA A 146 -7.50 -40.32 14.33
CA ALA A 146 -8.75 -40.82 13.73
C ALA A 146 -8.98 -40.27 12.29
N ALA A 147 -8.66 -39.02 12.06
CA ALA A 147 -8.75 -38.42 10.72
C ALA A 147 -7.67 -38.92 9.78
N LYS A 148 -6.47 -39.27 10.28
CA LYS A 148 -5.39 -39.93 9.53
C LYS A 148 -5.82 -41.28 8.99
N SER A 149 -6.54 -42.07 9.75
CA SER A 149 -7.04 -43.37 9.35
C SER A 149 -8.10 -43.27 8.26
N ALA A 150 -8.96 -42.29 8.27
CA ALA A 150 -9.99 -42.09 7.27
C ALA A 150 -9.43 -41.68 5.88
N LEU A 151 -8.32 -40.91 5.84
CA LEU A 151 -7.68 -40.50 4.59
C LEU A 151 -6.95 -41.70 3.88
N ASN A 152 -6.47 -42.67 4.65
CA ASN A 152 -5.76 -43.84 4.10
C ASN A 152 -6.69 -44.97 3.59
N VAL A 153 -8.00 -44.82 3.71
CA VAL A 153 -8.98 -45.86 3.38
C VAL A 153 -9.69 -45.62 2.03
N LEU A 154 -9.41 -44.53 1.33
CA LEU A 154 -9.94 -44.33 -0.03
C LEU A 154 -9.12 -45.14 -1.04
N PRO A 155 -9.62 -46.25 -1.57
CA PRO A 155 -8.95 -46.96 -2.65
C PRO A 155 -8.96 -46.05 -3.88
N PHE A 156 -7.81 -45.92 -4.50
CA PHE A 156 -7.74 -45.37 -5.86
C PHE A 156 -8.58 -46.29 -6.78
N MET A 157 -9.75 -45.81 -7.21
CA MET A 157 -10.46 -46.39 -8.36
C MET A 157 -10.00 -45.72 -9.63
#